data_da271ec5e6ae4ea4104c3aac87a1207c
#
_entry.id   da271ec5e6ae4ea4104c3aac87a1207c
#
_cell.length_a   1.000
_cell.length_b   1.000
_cell.length_c   1.000
_cell.angle_alpha   90.00
_cell.angle_beta   90.00
_cell.angle_gamma   90.00
#
_symmetry.space_group_name_H-M   'P 1'
#
loop_
_entity.id
_entity.type
_entity.pdbx_description
1 polymer ?
#
loop_
_entity_poly.entity_id
_entity_poly.type
_entity_poly.pdbx_seq_one_letter_code
_entity_poly.pdbx_strand_id
1 'polypeptide(L)'
;MARPAPVRDPRYRPFRMAVLTVYLVVVAVFCILITASVARSVGAMSPRREPVHTATLAPEACVDRASALLDEMEARRRTLTGITPASRADTSWMSFRVEWLERLRQAESSCGVDAPERRELADLFRQLEHLEDLYTTSAVQYSGEIGPALDRFHRMVARAHGGG
;
A
#
# COMPACT_ATOMS: atom_id res chain seq x y z
N MET A 1 18.80 16.01 -56.03
CA MET A 1 19.16 17.19 -55.22
C MET A 1 19.85 16.70 -53.95
N ALA A 2 21.17 16.82 -53.84
CA ALA A 2 21.94 16.43 -52.68
C ALA A 2 21.84 17.50 -51.58
N ARG A 3 21.46 17.13 -50.36
CA ARG A 3 21.47 18.03 -49.21
C ARG A 3 22.90 18.40 -48.85
N PRO A 4 23.23 19.71 -48.72
CA PRO A 4 24.57 20.11 -48.30
C PRO A 4 24.87 19.56 -46.89
N ALA A 5 26.06 18.98 -46.73
CA ALA A 5 26.52 18.47 -45.43
C ALA A 5 26.65 19.67 -44.44
N PRO A 6 26.22 19.52 -43.18
CA PRO A 6 26.33 20.62 -42.21
C PRO A 6 27.81 20.95 -41.97
N VAL A 7 28.20 22.20 -42.25
CA VAL A 7 29.57 22.71 -42.03
C VAL A 7 29.82 22.69 -40.52
N ARG A 8 30.66 21.76 -40.04
CA ARG A 8 31.08 21.69 -38.66
C ARG A 8 32.16 22.75 -38.39
N ASP A 9 31.76 23.89 -37.90
CA ASP A 9 32.68 24.96 -37.52
C ASP A 9 33.50 24.53 -36.27
N PRO A 10 34.83 24.43 -36.35
CA PRO A 10 35.72 23.96 -35.28
C PRO A 10 35.70 24.90 -34.06
N ARG A 11 35.24 26.15 -34.19
CA ARG A 11 35.14 27.11 -33.09
C ARG A 11 34.11 26.72 -32.04
N TYR A 12 33.11 25.90 -32.39
CA TYR A 12 32.07 25.42 -31.45
C TYR A 12 32.41 24.09 -30.75
N ARG A 13 33.56 23.49 -31.03
CA ARG A 13 33.97 22.23 -30.35
C ARG A 13 34.02 22.35 -28.83
N PRO A 14 34.67 23.36 -28.21
CA PRO A 14 34.76 23.47 -26.77
C PRO A 14 33.37 23.71 -26.13
N PHE A 15 32.53 24.50 -26.78
CA PHE A 15 31.18 24.75 -26.28
C PHE A 15 30.31 23.49 -26.30
N ARG A 16 30.38 22.70 -27.36
CA ARG A 16 29.64 21.42 -27.44
C ARG A 16 30.12 20.41 -26.40
N MET A 17 31.43 20.34 -26.13
CA MET A 17 31.96 19.52 -25.05
C MET A 17 31.48 19.97 -23.69
N ALA A 18 31.49 21.26 -23.41
CA ALA A 18 30.99 21.82 -22.16
C ALA A 18 29.50 21.49 -21.95
N VAL A 19 28.67 21.71 -22.98
CA VAL A 19 27.23 21.38 -22.92
C VAL A 19 27.01 19.90 -22.71
N LEU A 20 27.76 19.03 -23.40
CA LEU A 20 27.65 17.58 -23.23
C LEU A 20 28.04 17.15 -21.81
N THR A 21 29.12 17.73 -21.26
CA THR A 21 29.58 17.44 -19.90
C THR A 21 28.53 17.85 -18.87
N VAL A 22 27.96 19.05 -18.98
CA VAL A 22 26.90 19.53 -18.11
C VAL A 22 25.67 18.61 -18.20
N TYR A 23 25.26 18.24 -19.40
CA TYR A 23 24.14 17.31 -19.61
C TYR A 23 24.38 15.96 -18.93
N LEU A 24 25.58 15.36 -19.12
CA LEU A 24 25.91 14.08 -18.50
C LEU A 24 25.93 14.15 -16.97
N VAL A 25 26.44 15.26 -16.40
CA VAL A 25 26.41 15.46 -14.95
C VAL A 25 24.98 15.56 -14.44
N VAL A 26 24.13 16.33 -15.10
CA VAL A 26 22.71 16.46 -14.70
C VAL A 26 21.99 15.11 -14.77
N VAL A 27 22.19 14.36 -15.84
CA VAL A 27 21.59 13.01 -15.99
C VAL A 27 22.10 12.06 -14.90
N ALA A 28 23.42 12.06 -14.62
CA ALA A 28 23.99 11.22 -13.58
C ALA A 28 23.42 11.54 -12.19
N VAL A 29 23.33 12.82 -11.84
CA VAL A 29 22.71 13.26 -10.56
C VAL A 29 21.26 12.83 -10.49
N PHE A 30 20.49 12.98 -11.56
CA PHE A 30 19.08 12.59 -11.61
C PHE A 30 18.91 11.07 -11.46
N CYS A 31 19.74 10.27 -12.12
CA CYS A 31 19.75 8.81 -11.97
C CYS A 31 20.08 8.39 -10.52
N ILE A 32 21.08 9.03 -9.89
CA ILE A 32 21.43 8.75 -8.49
C ILE A 32 20.28 9.08 -7.55
N LEU A 33 19.60 10.22 -7.74
CA LEU A 33 18.47 10.62 -6.92
C LEU A 33 17.28 9.65 -7.07
N ILE A 34 16.96 9.23 -8.30
CA ILE A 34 15.90 8.24 -8.53
C ILE A 34 16.28 6.91 -7.88
N THR A 35 17.50 6.41 -8.11
CA THR A 35 17.94 5.14 -7.55
C THR A 35 17.94 5.17 -6.02
N ALA A 36 18.39 6.27 -5.41
CA ALA A 36 18.35 6.45 -3.96
C ALA A 36 16.91 6.53 -3.42
N SER A 37 16.00 7.16 -4.17
CA SER A 37 14.57 7.23 -3.81
C SER A 37 13.92 5.86 -3.87
N VAL A 38 14.14 5.10 -4.94
CA VAL A 38 13.63 3.74 -5.11
C VAL A 38 14.23 2.80 -4.06
N ALA A 39 15.54 2.88 -3.80
CA ALA A 39 16.20 2.07 -2.77
C ALA A 39 15.63 2.34 -1.36
N ARG A 40 15.32 3.60 -1.04
CA ARG A 40 14.64 3.94 0.24
C ARG A 40 13.23 3.38 0.29
N SER A 41 12.46 3.47 -0.79
CA SER A 41 11.10 2.92 -0.87
C SER A 41 11.10 1.40 -0.74
N VAL A 42 12.02 0.72 -1.45
CA VAL A 42 12.17 -0.75 -1.38
C VAL A 42 12.72 -1.17 -0.01
N GLY A 43 13.67 -0.42 0.56
CA GLY A 43 14.19 -0.69 1.91
C GLY A 43 13.14 -0.51 3.00
N ALA A 44 12.19 0.42 2.81
CA ALA A 44 11.04 0.59 3.69
C ALA A 44 9.98 -0.51 3.51
N MET A 45 9.93 -1.13 2.31
CA MET A 45 9.03 -2.25 1.98
C MET A 45 9.68 -3.62 2.23
N SER A 46 11.00 -3.68 2.45
CA SER A 46 11.62 -4.94 2.87
C SER A 46 11.04 -5.31 4.23
N PRO A 47 10.35 -6.45 4.36
CA PRO A 47 9.88 -6.88 5.66
C PRO A 47 11.13 -7.02 6.53
N ARG A 48 11.30 -6.06 7.44
CA ARG A 48 12.20 -6.24 8.56
C ARG A 48 11.77 -7.57 9.14
N ARG A 49 12.63 -8.58 9.11
CA ARG A 49 12.39 -9.79 9.91
C ARG A 49 12.39 -9.34 11.35
N GLU A 50 11.23 -8.84 11.76
CA GLU A 50 10.97 -8.63 13.19
C GLU A 50 11.08 -10.01 13.86
N PRO A 51 11.60 -10.05 15.09
CA PRO A 51 11.64 -11.27 15.84
C PRO A 51 10.24 -11.90 15.81
N VAL A 52 10.16 -13.19 15.56
CA VAL A 52 8.91 -13.96 15.59
C VAL A 52 8.18 -13.57 16.88
N HIS A 53 7.20 -12.68 16.74
CA HIS A 53 6.40 -12.25 17.88
C HIS A 53 5.63 -13.47 18.34
N THR A 54 5.97 -13.97 19.51
CA THR A 54 5.16 -14.99 20.17
C THR A 54 3.75 -14.44 20.27
N ALA A 55 2.81 -15.11 19.61
CA ALA A 55 1.42 -14.67 19.61
C ALA A 55 0.94 -14.47 21.04
N THR A 56 0.50 -13.26 21.36
CA THR A 56 0.02 -12.89 22.69
C THR A 56 -1.47 -13.15 22.86
N LEU A 57 -2.19 -13.30 21.73
CA LEU A 57 -3.64 -13.49 21.70
C LEU A 57 -4.01 -14.91 21.26
N ALA A 58 -5.09 -15.43 21.85
CA ALA A 58 -5.73 -16.66 21.41
C ALA A 58 -6.33 -16.48 20.00
N PRO A 59 -6.44 -17.56 19.18
CA PRO A 59 -6.98 -17.47 17.83
C PRO A 59 -8.37 -16.82 17.75
N GLU A 60 -9.28 -17.15 18.66
CA GLU A 60 -10.63 -16.58 18.73
C GLU A 60 -10.60 -15.06 18.96
N ALA A 61 -9.79 -14.60 19.90
CA ALA A 61 -9.60 -13.17 20.15
C ALA A 61 -9.00 -12.43 18.95
N CYS A 62 -8.23 -13.10 18.11
CA CYS A 62 -7.70 -12.56 16.86
C CYS A 62 -8.80 -12.41 15.80
N VAL A 63 -9.72 -13.37 15.71
CA VAL A 63 -10.89 -13.29 14.82
C VAL A 63 -11.80 -12.13 15.24
N ASP A 64 -12.07 -11.99 16.54
CA ASP A 64 -12.86 -10.88 17.09
C ASP A 64 -12.18 -9.54 16.79
N ARG A 65 -10.86 -9.49 16.92
CA ARG A 65 -10.10 -8.27 16.60
C ARG A 65 -10.16 -7.89 15.14
N ALA A 66 -10.05 -8.87 14.23
CA ALA A 66 -10.20 -8.64 12.80
C ALA A 66 -11.61 -8.15 12.44
N SER A 67 -12.64 -8.75 13.06
CA SER A 67 -14.04 -8.32 12.90
C SER A 67 -14.27 -6.89 13.39
N ALA A 68 -13.71 -6.52 14.55
CA ALA A 68 -13.80 -5.17 15.08
C ALA A 68 -13.10 -4.13 14.15
N LEU A 69 -11.99 -4.48 13.55
CA LEU A 69 -11.32 -3.62 12.57
C LEU A 69 -12.16 -3.41 11.30
N LEU A 70 -12.86 -4.44 10.82
CA LEU A 70 -13.80 -4.31 9.72
C LEU A 70 -14.96 -3.39 10.08
N ASP A 71 -15.58 -3.61 11.23
CA ASP A 71 -16.72 -2.80 11.71
C ASP A 71 -16.34 -1.31 11.81
N GLU A 72 -15.14 -1.02 12.31
CA GLU A 72 -14.62 0.34 12.41
C GLU A 72 -14.46 0.98 11.01
N MET A 73 -13.90 0.24 10.05
CA MET A 73 -13.72 0.69 8.67
C MET A 73 -15.07 0.96 8.00
N GLU A 74 -16.05 0.07 8.17
CA GLU A 74 -17.40 0.26 7.65
C GLU A 74 -18.15 1.42 8.31
N ALA A 75 -18.02 1.57 9.63
CA ALA A 75 -18.58 2.70 10.35
C ALA A 75 -18.01 4.02 9.83
N ARG A 76 -16.70 4.07 9.62
CA ARG A 76 -16.04 5.25 9.05
C ARG A 76 -16.55 5.55 7.66
N ARG A 77 -16.64 4.56 6.79
CA ARG A 77 -17.20 4.71 5.44
C ARG A 77 -18.61 5.29 5.47
N ARG A 78 -19.48 4.75 6.33
CA ARG A 78 -20.84 5.26 6.49
C ARG A 78 -20.90 6.73 6.92
N THR A 79 -19.99 7.16 7.81
CA THR A 79 -19.94 8.58 8.24
C THR A 79 -19.44 9.52 7.13
N LEU A 80 -18.67 9.00 6.16
CA LEU A 80 -18.16 9.80 5.05
C LEU A 80 -19.14 9.85 3.87
N THR A 81 -20.13 8.95 3.82
CA THR A 81 -21.16 8.95 2.79
C THR A 81 -21.99 10.24 2.89
N GLY A 82 -22.08 10.99 1.80
CA GLY A 82 -22.83 12.25 1.75
C GLY A 82 -22.03 13.50 2.16
N ILE A 83 -20.76 13.40 2.54
CA ILE A 83 -19.92 14.57 2.76
C ILE A 83 -19.60 15.24 1.42
N THR A 84 -19.88 16.54 1.32
CA THR A 84 -19.57 17.38 0.17
C THR A 84 -18.63 18.53 0.57
N PRO A 85 -17.62 18.89 -0.24
CA PRO A 85 -17.22 18.22 -1.48
C PRO A 85 -16.54 16.87 -1.25
N ALA A 86 -16.53 15.99 -2.26
CA ALA A 86 -15.90 14.66 -2.22
C ALA A 86 -14.44 14.70 -1.75
N SER A 87 -13.67 15.71 -2.13
CA SER A 87 -12.28 15.90 -1.70
C SER A 87 -12.11 15.97 -0.16
N ARG A 88 -13.13 16.43 0.57
CA ARG A 88 -13.12 16.43 2.05
C ARG A 88 -13.29 15.02 2.59
N ALA A 89 -14.17 14.24 1.98
CA ALA A 89 -14.36 12.83 2.33
C ALA A 89 -13.06 12.04 2.07
N ASP A 90 -12.43 12.26 0.92
CA ASP A 90 -11.15 11.60 0.56
C ASP A 90 -10.04 11.95 1.56
N THR A 91 -9.86 13.23 1.89
CA THR A 91 -8.86 13.65 2.89
C THR A 91 -9.12 13.01 4.24
N SER A 92 -10.39 12.96 4.66
CA SER A 92 -10.79 12.35 5.94
C SER A 92 -10.61 10.83 5.94
N TRP A 93 -10.86 10.17 4.80
CA TRP A 93 -10.58 8.74 4.62
C TRP A 93 -9.08 8.45 4.71
N MET A 94 -8.25 9.20 4.00
CA MET A 94 -6.79 9.01 4.00
C MET A 94 -6.18 9.19 5.38
N SER A 95 -6.65 10.16 6.17
CA SER A 95 -6.20 10.34 7.55
C SER A 95 -6.57 9.15 8.44
N PHE A 96 -7.82 8.68 8.34
CA PHE A 96 -8.29 7.49 9.05
C PHE A 96 -7.49 6.24 8.65
N ARG A 97 -7.22 6.07 7.35
CA ARG A 97 -6.48 4.94 6.79
C ARG A 97 -5.11 4.76 7.45
N VAL A 98 -4.36 5.84 7.64
CA VAL A 98 -3.03 5.78 8.26
C VAL A 98 -3.10 5.19 9.67
N GLU A 99 -4.02 5.66 10.49
CA GLU A 99 -4.20 5.18 11.86
C GLU A 99 -4.75 3.74 11.89
N TRP A 100 -5.66 3.43 10.97
CA TRP A 100 -6.27 2.10 10.88
C TRP A 100 -5.25 1.04 10.46
N LEU A 101 -4.39 1.32 9.46
CA LEU A 101 -3.31 0.42 9.05
C LEU A 101 -2.30 0.16 10.17
N GLU A 102 -2.05 1.14 11.03
CA GLU A 102 -1.18 0.92 12.20
C GLU A 102 -1.82 -0.03 13.20
N ARG A 103 -3.14 0.11 13.46
CA ARG A 103 -3.88 -0.83 14.31
C ARG A 103 -3.96 -2.23 13.72
N LEU A 104 -4.09 -2.33 12.39
CA LEU A 104 -4.05 -3.61 11.69
C LEU A 104 -2.71 -4.31 11.91
N ARG A 105 -1.58 -3.64 11.67
CA ARG A 105 -0.23 -4.21 11.91
C ARG A 105 -0.03 -4.63 13.36
N GLN A 106 -0.51 -3.83 14.31
CA GLN A 106 -0.45 -4.17 15.72
C GLN A 106 -1.27 -5.44 16.04
N ALA A 107 -2.45 -5.58 15.43
CA ALA A 107 -3.28 -6.76 15.57
C ALA A 107 -2.59 -8.00 14.96
N GLU A 108 -2.03 -7.89 13.75
CA GLU A 108 -1.26 -8.95 13.09
C GLU A 108 -0.10 -9.43 13.95
N SER A 109 0.69 -8.48 14.48
CA SER A 109 1.81 -8.78 15.37
C SER A 109 1.35 -9.49 16.64
N SER A 110 0.29 -9.00 17.30
CA SER A 110 -0.27 -9.61 18.52
C SER A 110 -0.87 -10.99 18.26
N CYS A 111 -1.37 -11.23 17.05
CA CYS A 111 -1.93 -12.50 16.64
C CYS A 111 -0.88 -13.48 16.10
N GLY A 112 0.35 -13.03 15.84
CA GLY A 112 1.43 -13.86 15.33
C GLY A 112 1.05 -14.52 14.00
N VAL A 113 0.49 -13.74 13.06
CA VAL A 113 0.02 -14.25 11.76
C VAL A 113 1.13 -14.82 10.89
N ASP A 114 2.39 -14.49 11.17
CA ASP A 114 3.57 -15.01 10.47
C ASP A 114 3.88 -16.47 10.82
N ALA A 115 3.26 -17.00 11.88
CA ALA A 115 3.48 -18.37 12.30
C ALA A 115 2.78 -19.36 11.34
N PRO A 116 3.48 -20.41 10.87
CA PRO A 116 2.96 -21.34 9.86
C PRO A 116 1.68 -22.08 10.29
N GLU A 117 1.48 -22.25 11.58
CA GLU A 117 0.28 -22.85 12.18
C GLU A 117 -0.94 -21.93 12.18
N ARG A 118 -0.74 -20.63 11.88
CA ARG A 118 -1.79 -19.61 11.90
C ARG A 118 -2.19 -19.12 10.49
N ARG A 119 -2.05 -19.96 9.47
CA ARG A 119 -2.35 -19.61 8.08
C ARG A 119 -3.76 -19.08 7.87
N GLU A 120 -4.75 -19.65 8.55
CA GLU A 120 -6.14 -19.20 8.44
C GLU A 120 -6.34 -17.78 8.96
N LEU A 121 -5.64 -17.42 10.05
CA LEU A 121 -5.62 -16.04 10.54
C LEU A 121 -4.87 -15.12 9.58
N ALA A 122 -3.74 -15.52 9.04
CA ALA A 122 -3.01 -14.74 8.03
C ALA A 122 -3.89 -14.46 6.80
N ASP A 123 -4.66 -15.46 6.34
CA ASP A 123 -5.58 -15.29 5.23
C ASP A 123 -6.74 -14.35 5.57
N LEU A 124 -7.25 -14.38 6.81
CA LEU A 124 -8.29 -13.47 7.31
C LEU A 124 -7.79 -12.02 7.32
N PHE A 125 -6.60 -11.77 7.87
CA PHE A 125 -6.00 -10.42 7.89
C PHE A 125 -5.68 -9.91 6.47
N ARG A 126 -5.18 -10.77 5.58
CA ARG A 126 -4.97 -10.44 4.16
C ARG A 126 -6.28 -10.10 3.44
N GLN A 127 -7.38 -10.78 3.76
CA GLN A 127 -8.70 -10.43 3.23
C GLN A 127 -9.17 -9.06 3.73
N LEU A 128 -8.83 -8.69 4.96
CA LEU A 128 -9.13 -7.38 5.54
C LEU A 128 -8.33 -6.25 4.85
N GLU A 129 -7.04 -6.47 4.57
CA GLU A 129 -6.22 -5.56 3.74
C GLU A 129 -6.82 -5.39 2.33
N HIS A 130 -7.23 -6.49 1.72
CA HIS A 130 -7.86 -6.44 0.39
C HIS A 130 -9.16 -5.61 0.41
N LEU A 131 -9.98 -5.74 1.45
CA LEU A 131 -11.18 -4.91 1.63
C LEU A 131 -10.83 -3.43 1.78
N GLU A 132 -9.77 -3.10 2.52
CA GLU A 132 -9.29 -1.73 2.67
C GLU A 132 -8.85 -1.15 1.31
N ASP A 133 -8.08 -1.91 0.53
CA ASP A 133 -7.67 -1.51 -0.82
C ASP A 133 -8.88 -1.27 -1.74
N LEU A 134 -9.88 -2.15 -1.70
CA LEU A 134 -11.13 -1.96 -2.43
C LEU A 134 -11.86 -0.68 -2.00
N TYR A 135 -11.94 -0.38 -0.74
CA TYR A 135 -12.56 0.85 -0.25
C TYR A 135 -11.76 2.11 -0.62
N THR A 136 -10.45 2.03 -0.65
CA THR A 136 -9.58 3.16 -0.99
C THR A 136 -9.57 3.46 -2.48
N THR A 137 -9.48 2.42 -3.32
CA THR A 137 -9.34 2.57 -4.77
C THR A 137 -10.69 2.74 -5.47
N SER A 138 -11.76 2.21 -4.91
CA SER A 138 -12.93 1.81 -5.69
C SER A 138 -14.27 2.27 -5.13
N ALA A 139 -14.28 3.17 -4.16
CA ALA A 139 -15.54 3.60 -3.53
C ALA A 139 -16.62 4.05 -4.54
N VAL A 140 -16.24 4.39 -5.78
CA VAL A 140 -17.14 4.81 -6.85
C VAL A 140 -17.18 3.83 -8.04
N GLN A 141 -16.08 3.11 -8.34
CA GLN A 141 -15.96 2.34 -9.60
C GLN A 141 -16.15 0.82 -9.47
N TYR A 142 -15.95 0.24 -8.28
CA TYR A 142 -15.96 -1.21 -8.08
C TYR A 142 -16.86 -1.68 -6.94
N SER A 143 -17.99 -1.02 -6.75
CA SER A 143 -19.00 -1.43 -5.74
C SER A 143 -19.45 -2.91 -5.90
N GLY A 144 -19.29 -3.49 -7.10
CA GLY A 144 -19.59 -4.89 -7.38
C GLY A 144 -18.63 -5.90 -6.75
N GLU A 145 -17.39 -5.50 -6.42
CA GLU A 145 -16.38 -6.40 -5.84
C GLU A 145 -16.40 -6.39 -4.30
N ILE A 146 -16.86 -5.30 -3.70
CA ILE A 146 -16.91 -5.14 -2.25
C ILE A 146 -17.86 -6.18 -1.60
N GLY A 147 -19.05 -6.37 -2.14
CA GLY A 147 -20.00 -7.35 -1.61
C GLY A 147 -19.42 -8.77 -1.53
N PRO A 148 -18.93 -9.35 -2.64
CA PRO A 148 -18.28 -10.64 -2.62
C PRO A 148 -17.06 -10.76 -1.69
N ALA A 149 -16.29 -9.67 -1.54
CA ALA A 149 -15.14 -9.64 -0.62
C ALA A 149 -15.58 -9.66 0.85
N LEU A 150 -16.62 -8.90 1.22
CA LEU A 150 -17.23 -8.93 2.55
C LEU A 150 -17.81 -10.31 2.86
N ASP A 151 -18.57 -10.90 1.94
CA ASP A 151 -19.12 -12.25 2.11
C ASP A 151 -18.04 -13.29 2.33
N ARG A 152 -16.90 -13.14 1.65
CA ARG A 152 -15.74 -14.02 1.86
C ARG A 152 -15.18 -13.85 3.27
N PHE A 153 -14.97 -12.63 3.72
CA PHE A 153 -14.50 -12.33 5.06
C PHE A 153 -15.42 -12.94 6.13
N HIS A 154 -16.74 -12.69 6.04
CA HIS A 154 -17.71 -13.23 7.00
C HIS A 154 -17.73 -14.77 7.02
N ARG A 155 -17.59 -15.44 5.86
CA ARG A 155 -17.46 -16.90 5.82
C ARG A 155 -16.18 -17.40 6.48
N MET A 156 -15.08 -16.64 6.42
CA MET A 156 -13.81 -16.99 7.09
C MET A 156 -13.97 -16.84 8.61
N VAL A 157 -14.56 -15.76 9.08
CA VAL A 157 -14.89 -15.54 10.51
C VAL A 157 -15.78 -16.66 11.03
N ALA A 158 -16.87 -16.98 10.34
CA ALA A 158 -17.79 -18.03 10.74
C ALA A 158 -17.12 -19.41 10.85
N ARG A 159 -16.19 -19.74 9.91
CA ARG A 159 -15.42 -20.98 9.97
C ARG A 159 -14.47 -21.01 11.15
N ALA A 160 -13.79 -19.89 11.42
CA ALA A 160 -12.84 -19.80 12.52
C ALA A 160 -13.54 -19.94 13.91
N HIS A 161 -14.78 -19.47 14.05
CA HIS A 161 -15.57 -19.67 15.28
C HIS A 161 -16.24 -21.05 15.36
N GLY A 162 -16.52 -21.71 14.22
CA GLY A 162 -17.23 -23.01 14.20
C GLY A 162 -16.30 -24.24 14.19
N GLY A 163 -15.00 -24.05 14.13
CA GLY A 163 -14.00 -25.13 14.03
C GLY A 163 -13.33 -25.53 15.34
N GLY A 164 -13.86 -25.04 16.50
CA GLY A 164 -13.37 -25.36 17.86
C GLY A 164 -14.03 -26.62 18.42
#